data_0572c9d4c89f22e91dc64caa81f430c8
#
_entry.id   0572c9d4c89f22e91dc64caa81f430c8
#
_cell.length_a   1.000
_cell.length_b   1.000
_cell.length_c   1.000
_cell.angle_alpha   90.00
_cell.angle_beta   90.00
_cell.angle_gamma   90.00
#
_symmetry.space_group_name_H-M   'P 1'
#
loop_
_entity.id
_entity.type
_entity.pdbx_description
1 polymer ?
#
loop_
_entity_poly.entity_id
_entity_poly.type
_entity_poly.pdbx_seq_one_letter_code
_entity_poly.pdbx_strand_id
1 'polypeptide(L)'
;LKEYKVFPLEYFNMVKEQEDKIEKIKIEKKGIYAYYNNEGDVYKIYQPHSSKNKFTKVKEYLQGMDQLTYKKDYLIITSSLKDGMCLNSFGFNLDFIAPHSENTMLKPHIIHNLKSKYKKILSLFDNDEAGHAAMETYKRVYNIEGVYIKSEKDLSDAVKKYGADAVKPKLFNLIKERIWNGGSLVMYQ
;
A
#
# COMPACT_ATOMS: atom_id res chain seq x y z
N LEU A 1 -13.06 0.66 -4.00
CA LEU A 1 -12.53 -0.64 -4.43
C LEU A 1 -12.45 -0.76 -5.96
N LYS A 2 -13.51 -0.40 -6.69
CA LYS A 2 -13.54 -0.50 -8.18
C LYS A 2 -12.42 0.28 -8.85
N GLU A 3 -12.11 1.48 -8.40
CA GLU A 3 -11.00 2.31 -8.89
C GLU A 3 -9.65 1.58 -8.82
N TYR A 4 -9.45 0.80 -7.76
CA TYR A 4 -8.24 0.02 -7.51
C TYR A 4 -8.34 -1.41 -8.02
N LYS A 5 -9.38 -1.72 -8.82
CA LYS A 5 -9.62 -3.06 -9.38
C LYS A 5 -9.56 -4.19 -8.36
N VAL A 6 -10.13 -3.95 -7.18
CA VAL A 6 -10.30 -4.94 -6.12
C VAL A 6 -11.72 -5.45 -6.14
N PHE A 7 -11.89 -6.72 -6.47
CA PHE A 7 -13.20 -7.35 -6.65
C PHE A 7 -13.36 -8.57 -5.72
N PRO A 8 -14.57 -8.81 -5.19
CA PRO A 8 -14.85 -10.02 -4.44
C PRO A 8 -14.80 -11.24 -5.36
N LEU A 9 -14.35 -12.36 -4.80
CA LEU A 9 -14.39 -13.68 -5.43
C LEU A 9 -15.21 -14.63 -4.59
N GLU A 10 -15.92 -15.55 -5.23
CA GLU A 10 -16.58 -16.67 -4.56
C GLU A 10 -15.56 -17.77 -4.23
N TYR A 11 -14.63 -18.04 -5.14
CA TYR A 11 -13.57 -19.01 -4.98
C TYR A 11 -12.37 -18.71 -5.87
N PHE A 12 -11.25 -19.38 -5.60
CA PHE A 12 -10.11 -19.47 -6.51
C PHE A 12 -9.48 -20.87 -6.45
N ASN A 13 -8.81 -21.24 -7.51
CA ASN A 13 -8.05 -22.47 -7.56
C ASN A 13 -6.58 -22.20 -7.32
N MET A 14 -5.99 -22.88 -6.34
CA MET A 14 -4.54 -22.90 -6.14
C MET A 14 -3.97 -24.15 -6.82
N VAL A 15 -2.98 -23.95 -7.66
CA VAL A 15 -2.24 -25.04 -8.30
C VAL A 15 -0.95 -25.25 -7.50
N LYS A 16 -0.75 -26.45 -7.00
CA LYS A 16 0.52 -26.88 -6.40
C LYS A 16 1.17 -27.88 -7.34
N GLU A 17 2.35 -27.52 -7.82
CA GLU A 17 3.22 -28.42 -8.57
C GLU A 17 4.20 -29.07 -7.59
N GLN A 18 4.14 -30.37 -7.42
CA GLN A 18 5.12 -31.19 -6.70
C GLN A 18 5.62 -32.25 -7.66
N GLU A 19 6.93 -32.36 -7.79
CA GLU A 19 7.78 -33.21 -8.68
C GLU A 19 7.10 -34.07 -9.76
N ASP A 20 5.91 -34.64 -9.57
CA ASP A 20 5.15 -35.39 -10.57
C ASP A 20 3.62 -35.28 -10.41
N LYS A 21 3.13 -34.35 -9.59
CA LYS A 21 1.68 -34.18 -9.37
C LYS A 21 1.28 -32.71 -9.41
N ILE A 22 0.28 -32.42 -10.23
CA ILE A 22 -0.44 -31.15 -10.23
C ILE A 22 -1.68 -31.31 -9.37
N GLU A 23 -1.69 -30.71 -8.19
CA GLU A 23 -2.86 -30.69 -7.31
C GLU A 23 -3.59 -29.34 -7.47
N LYS A 24 -4.87 -29.40 -7.83
CA LYS A 24 -5.76 -28.23 -7.87
C LYS A 24 -6.60 -28.19 -6.59
N ILE A 25 -6.35 -27.22 -5.76
CA ILE A 25 -7.10 -27.01 -4.52
C ILE A 25 -8.07 -25.84 -4.74
N LYS A 26 -9.38 -26.12 -4.71
CA LYS A 26 -10.41 -25.09 -4.70
C LYS A 26 -10.49 -24.49 -3.31
N ILE A 27 -10.29 -23.17 -3.22
CA ILE A 27 -10.47 -22.41 -1.98
C ILE A 27 -11.73 -21.57 -2.11
N GLU A 28 -12.73 -21.91 -1.30
CA GLU A 28 -14.03 -21.26 -1.26
C GLU A 28 -14.28 -20.78 0.17
N LYS A 29 -14.32 -19.46 0.35
CA LYS A 29 -14.53 -18.81 1.65
C LYS A 29 -15.27 -17.50 1.46
N LYS A 30 -16.03 -17.07 2.46
CA LYS A 30 -16.61 -15.72 2.45
C LYS A 30 -15.53 -14.66 2.54
N GLY A 31 -15.69 -13.60 1.74
CA GLY A 31 -14.82 -12.42 1.81
C GLY A 31 -13.44 -12.61 1.17
N ILE A 32 -13.34 -13.32 0.07
CA ILE A 32 -12.13 -13.38 -0.74
C ILE A 32 -12.15 -12.18 -1.71
N TYR A 33 -11.01 -11.53 -1.91
CA TYR A 33 -10.85 -10.43 -2.84
C TYR A 33 -9.66 -10.67 -3.76
N ALA A 34 -9.83 -10.44 -5.06
CA ALA A 34 -8.75 -10.42 -6.02
C ALA A 34 -8.38 -9.00 -6.40
N TYR A 35 -7.09 -8.75 -6.56
CA TYR A 35 -6.51 -7.50 -6.98
C TYR A 35 -5.99 -7.67 -8.40
N TYR A 36 -6.48 -6.83 -9.32
CA TYR A 36 -6.17 -6.89 -10.73
C TYR A 36 -5.32 -5.69 -11.16
N ASN A 37 -4.42 -5.91 -12.12
CA ASN A 37 -3.73 -4.85 -12.84
C ASN A 37 -4.59 -4.30 -14.00
N ASN A 38 -4.06 -3.33 -14.75
CA ASN A 38 -4.77 -2.75 -15.89
C ASN A 38 -4.93 -3.72 -17.07
N GLU A 39 -4.10 -4.76 -17.14
CA GLU A 39 -4.16 -5.80 -18.17
C GLU A 39 -5.22 -6.87 -17.87
N GLY A 40 -5.82 -6.82 -16.66
CA GLY A 40 -6.81 -7.80 -16.23
C GLY A 40 -6.22 -9.02 -15.51
N ASP A 41 -4.91 -9.02 -15.26
CA ASP A 41 -4.27 -10.11 -14.52
C ASP A 41 -4.47 -9.96 -13.01
N VAL A 42 -4.75 -11.06 -12.34
CA VAL A 42 -4.72 -11.12 -10.87
C VAL A 42 -3.27 -11.11 -10.39
N TYR A 43 -2.90 -10.15 -9.55
CA TYR A 43 -1.57 -10.12 -8.96
C TYR A 43 -1.55 -10.50 -7.46
N LYS A 44 -2.71 -10.39 -6.77
CA LYS A 44 -2.81 -10.68 -5.34
C LYS A 44 -4.21 -11.15 -4.97
N ILE A 45 -4.30 -12.09 -4.04
CA ILE A 45 -5.56 -12.50 -3.42
C ILE A 45 -5.49 -12.16 -1.93
N TYR A 46 -6.57 -11.58 -1.41
CA TYR A 46 -6.73 -11.20 -0.02
C TYR A 46 -7.87 -11.99 0.63
N GLN A 47 -7.58 -12.62 1.75
CA GLN A 47 -8.49 -13.43 2.54
C GLN A 47 -8.52 -12.89 3.99
N PRO A 48 -9.31 -11.84 4.29
CA PRO A 48 -9.28 -11.17 5.61
C PRO A 48 -9.54 -12.10 6.79
N HIS A 49 -10.32 -13.15 6.57
CA HIS A 49 -10.70 -14.11 7.62
C HIS A 49 -9.79 -15.36 7.68
N SER A 50 -8.73 -15.42 6.88
CA SER A 50 -7.77 -16.53 6.93
C SER A 50 -6.66 -16.24 7.94
N SER A 51 -6.40 -17.22 8.82
CA SER A 51 -5.31 -17.10 9.81
C SER A 51 -3.93 -17.43 9.24
N LYS A 52 -3.85 -18.30 8.22
CA LYS A 52 -2.57 -18.79 7.69
C LYS A 52 -2.14 -18.13 6.38
N ASN A 53 -3.06 -17.82 5.48
CA ASN A 53 -2.79 -17.30 4.15
C ASN A 53 -3.65 -16.06 3.88
N LYS A 54 -3.49 -15.04 4.73
CA LYS A 54 -4.26 -13.80 4.61
C LYS A 54 -4.05 -13.12 3.27
N PHE A 55 -2.81 -13.18 2.75
CA PHE A 55 -2.45 -12.71 1.42
C PHE A 55 -1.77 -13.82 0.64
N THR A 56 -2.19 -14.00 -0.62
CA THR A 56 -1.53 -14.88 -1.57
C THR A 56 -1.02 -14.01 -2.73
N LYS A 57 0.30 -13.99 -2.90
CA LYS A 57 0.94 -13.35 -4.05
C LYS A 57 0.74 -14.25 -5.28
N VAL A 58 0.26 -13.69 -6.36
CA VAL A 58 0.11 -14.39 -7.65
C VAL A 58 1.20 -13.91 -8.62
N LYS A 59 1.43 -12.61 -8.69
CA LYS A 59 2.41 -11.97 -9.59
C LYS A 59 3.08 -10.81 -8.87
N GLU A 60 4.31 -10.48 -9.24
CA GLU A 60 4.93 -9.22 -8.79
C GLU A 60 4.23 -8.03 -9.43
N TYR A 61 3.83 -7.10 -8.59
CA TYR A 61 3.16 -5.89 -9.05
C TYR A 61 3.34 -4.76 -8.05
N LEU A 62 3.65 -3.57 -8.55
CA LEU A 62 3.69 -2.36 -7.73
C LEU A 62 2.28 -1.79 -7.61
N GLN A 63 1.65 -2.01 -6.47
CA GLN A 63 0.26 -1.68 -6.23
C GLN A 63 0.06 -0.16 -6.27
N GLY A 64 -1.02 0.31 -6.89
CA GLY A 64 -1.32 1.74 -7.03
C GLY A 64 -0.65 2.43 -8.23
N MET A 65 0.24 1.75 -8.97
CA MET A 65 0.89 2.34 -10.15
C MET A 65 -0.09 2.82 -11.20
N ASP A 66 -1.16 2.06 -11.43
CA ASP A 66 -2.18 2.38 -12.43
C ASP A 66 -3.03 3.60 -12.06
N GLN A 67 -3.01 4.01 -10.79
CA GLN A 67 -3.76 5.14 -10.27
C GLN A 67 -2.91 6.40 -10.14
N LEU A 68 -1.60 6.33 -10.42
CA LEU A 68 -0.74 7.51 -10.36
C LEU A 68 -1.17 8.54 -11.41
N THR A 69 -1.47 9.72 -10.95
CA THR A 69 -1.86 10.83 -11.82
C THR A 69 -0.67 11.64 -12.31
N TYR A 70 0.45 11.61 -11.56
CA TYR A 70 1.62 12.47 -11.74
C TYR A 70 1.29 13.99 -11.75
N LYS A 71 0.11 14.34 -11.25
CA LYS A 71 -0.36 15.74 -11.14
C LYS A 71 -0.26 16.25 -9.70
N LYS A 72 0.09 15.37 -8.78
CA LYS A 72 0.27 15.67 -7.36
C LYS A 72 1.74 16.00 -7.08
N ASP A 73 1.96 16.83 -6.07
CA ASP A 73 3.34 17.20 -5.67
C ASP A 73 4.04 16.14 -4.82
N TYR A 74 3.26 15.28 -4.17
CA TYR A 74 3.74 14.35 -3.15
C TYR A 74 3.33 12.92 -3.46
N LEU A 75 4.21 11.98 -3.07
CA LEU A 75 3.96 10.54 -3.16
C LEU A 75 4.20 9.91 -1.79
N ILE A 76 3.32 9.01 -1.40
CA ILE A 76 3.50 8.17 -0.21
C ILE A 76 3.69 6.72 -0.64
N ILE A 77 4.77 6.09 -0.19
CA ILE A 77 4.97 4.64 -0.30
C ILE A 77 4.35 4.02 0.95
N THR A 78 3.26 3.26 0.79
CA THR A 78 2.56 2.61 1.90
C THR A 78 2.94 1.13 2.01
N SER A 79 2.72 0.51 3.18
CA SER A 79 2.95 -0.93 3.38
C SER A 79 2.02 -1.81 2.53
N SER A 80 0.81 -1.34 2.23
CA SER A 80 -0.19 -2.09 1.47
C SER A 80 -1.11 -1.20 0.63
N LEU A 81 -1.73 -1.79 -0.40
CA LEU A 81 -2.79 -1.11 -1.16
C LEU A 81 -3.96 -0.68 -0.26
N LYS A 82 -4.27 -1.47 0.77
CA LYS A 82 -5.34 -1.17 1.74
C LYS A 82 -5.09 0.16 2.44
N ASP A 83 -3.87 0.37 2.92
CA ASP A 83 -3.48 1.61 3.59
C ASP A 83 -3.42 2.78 2.62
N GLY A 84 -2.96 2.53 1.39
CA GLY A 84 -2.99 3.52 0.31
C GLY A 84 -4.41 3.96 -0.06
N MET A 85 -5.36 3.02 -0.17
CA MET A 85 -6.77 3.33 -0.39
C MET A 85 -7.37 4.14 0.77
N CYS A 86 -7.00 3.79 2.00
CA CYS A 86 -7.40 4.51 3.20
C CYS A 86 -6.84 5.95 3.18
N LEU A 87 -5.57 6.11 2.86
CA LEU A 87 -4.91 7.41 2.71
C LEU A 87 -5.59 8.27 1.62
N ASN A 88 -5.88 7.68 0.45
CA ASN A 88 -6.56 8.38 -0.64
C ASN A 88 -7.96 8.87 -0.26
N SER A 89 -8.68 8.10 0.59
CA SER A 89 -10.01 8.49 1.05
C SER A 89 -10.03 9.77 1.89
N PHE A 90 -8.88 10.21 2.40
CA PHE A 90 -8.76 11.47 3.12
C PHE A 90 -8.73 12.71 2.22
N GLY A 91 -8.57 12.54 0.91
CA GLY A 91 -8.55 13.64 -0.05
C GLY A 91 -7.34 14.55 0.06
N PHE A 92 -6.19 14.02 0.52
CA PHE A 92 -4.94 14.76 0.50
C PHE A 92 -4.43 14.92 -0.94
N ASN A 93 -3.74 16.02 -1.22
CA ASN A 93 -3.11 16.25 -2.52
C ASN A 93 -1.82 15.44 -2.67
N LEU A 94 -1.94 14.14 -2.69
CA LEU A 94 -0.84 13.21 -2.84
C LEU A 94 -1.27 11.95 -3.59
N ASP A 95 -0.33 11.33 -4.28
CA ASP A 95 -0.47 9.99 -4.85
C ASP A 95 0.10 8.95 -3.87
N PHE A 96 -0.22 7.69 -4.06
CA PHE A 96 0.40 6.61 -3.29
C PHE A 96 0.71 5.39 -4.15
N ILE A 97 1.69 4.62 -3.71
CA ILE A 97 2.00 3.28 -4.21
C ILE A 97 2.31 2.37 -3.02
N ALA A 98 2.23 1.06 -3.26
CA ALA A 98 2.66 0.07 -2.29
C ALA A 98 3.46 -1.05 -2.97
N PRO A 99 4.62 -1.47 -2.44
CA PRO A 99 5.29 -2.67 -2.88
C PRO A 99 4.36 -3.87 -2.68
N HIS A 100 4.64 -4.98 -3.34
CA HIS A 100 3.80 -6.17 -3.17
C HIS A 100 3.95 -6.82 -1.79
N SER A 101 5.03 -6.50 -1.06
CA SER A 101 5.34 -6.96 0.29
C SER A 101 6.18 -5.90 1.00
N GLU A 102 5.98 -5.74 2.30
CA GLU A 102 6.73 -4.81 3.17
C GLU A 102 8.24 -5.03 3.14
N ASN A 103 8.66 -6.29 3.01
CA ASN A 103 10.07 -6.68 2.94
C ASN A 103 10.71 -6.41 1.57
N THR A 104 9.95 -5.89 0.61
CA THR A 104 10.45 -5.65 -0.75
C THR A 104 10.71 -4.18 -0.96
N MET A 105 11.97 -3.79 -1.01
CA MET A 105 12.35 -2.44 -1.43
C MET A 105 12.06 -2.22 -2.90
N LEU A 106 11.60 -1.02 -3.23
CA LEU A 106 11.48 -0.61 -4.62
C LEU A 106 12.86 -0.52 -5.26
N LYS A 107 12.95 -0.97 -6.51
CA LYS A 107 14.20 -0.95 -7.27
C LYS A 107 14.71 0.50 -7.47
N PRO A 108 16.03 0.74 -7.50
CA PRO A 108 16.59 2.08 -7.63
C PRO A 108 16.09 2.87 -8.82
N HIS A 109 15.91 2.24 -9.99
CA HIS A 109 15.40 2.92 -11.18
C HIS A 109 13.94 3.39 -11.02
N ILE A 110 13.10 2.64 -10.27
CA ILE A 110 11.73 3.05 -9.96
C ILE A 110 11.76 4.29 -9.06
N ILE A 111 12.55 4.27 -8.00
CA ILE A 111 12.69 5.42 -7.09
C ILE A 111 13.23 6.65 -7.83
N HIS A 112 14.22 6.46 -8.70
CA HIS A 112 14.77 7.56 -9.51
C HIS A 112 13.70 8.20 -10.40
N ASN A 113 12.92 7.38 -11.10
CA ASN A 113 11.81 7.86 -11.93
C ASN A 113 10.75 8.60 -11.09
N LEU A 114 10.36 8.05 -9.93
CA LEU A 114 9.39 8.70 -9.05
C LEU A 114 9.91 10.04 -8.51
N LYS A 115 11.18 10.13 -8.13
CA LYS A 115 11.81 11.38 -7.67
C LYS A 115 11.84 12.47 -8.74
N SER A 116 11.85 12.12 -10.02
CA SER A 116 11.76 13.10 -11.12
C SER A 116 10.33 13.63 -11.35
N LYS A 117 9.32 12.97 -10.76
CA LYS A 117 7.89 13.30 -10.94
C LYS A 117 7.27 13.97 -9.72
N TYR A 118 7.80 13.73 -8.52
CA TYR A 118 7.25 14.24 -7.27
C TYR A 118 8.26 15.13 -6.55
N LYS A 119 7.79 16.22 -5.97
CA LYS A 119 8.64 17.15 -5.19
C LYS A 119 9.19 16.48 -3.93
N LYS A 120 8.38 15.63 -3.31
CA LYS A 120 8.81 14.82 -2.16
C LYS A 120 8.10 13.47 -2.13
N ILE A 121 8.85 12.46 -1.71
CA ILE A 121 8.36 11.11 -1.45
C ILE A 121 8.56 10.83 0.03
N LEU A 122 7.54 10.25 0.68
CA LEU A 122 7.61 9.75 2.04
C LEU A 122 7.24 8.26 2.06
N SER A 123 7.58 7.56 3.13
CA SER A 123 7.07 6.21 3.42
C SER A 123 6.11 6.24 4.60
N LEU A 124 5.02 5.49 4.51
CA LEU A 124 4.04 5.27 5.57
C LEU A 124 3.89 3.76 5.76
N PHE A 125 4.67 3.20 6.68
CA PHE A 125 4.69 1.77 6.95
C PHE A 125 4.10 1.45 8.31
N ASP A 126 3.93 0.16 8.57
CA ASP A 126 3.37 -0.36 9.80
C ASP A 126 4.20 0.08 11.02
N ASN A 127 3.53 0.31 12.14
CA ASN A 127 4.17 0.63 13.41
C ASN A 127 4.59 -0.67 14.13
N ASP A 128 5.46 -1.42 13.48
CA ASP A 128 6.10 -2.62 14.03
C ASP A 128 7.59 -2.65 13.64
N GLU A 129 8.31 -3.64 14.12
CA GLU A 129 9.76 -3.77 13.89
C GLU A 129 10.10 -3.81 12.39
N ALA A 130 9.33 -4.56 11.59
CA ALA A 130 9.55 -4.69 10.15
C ALA A 130 9.30 -3.36 9.41
N GLY A 131 8.22 -2.65 9.73
CA GLY A 131 7.90 -1.35 9.15
C GLY A 131 8.93 -0.28 9.53
N HIS A 132 9.38 -0.24 10.78
CA HIS A 132 10.45 0.65 11.21
C HIS A 132 11.78 0.38 10.49
N ALA A 133 12.18 -0.89 10.38
CA ALA A 133 13.39 -1.29 9.65
C ALA A 133 13.31 -0.92 8.16
N ALA A 134 12.13 -1.08 7.55
CA ALA A 134 11.89 -0.66 6.17
C ALA A 134 12.02 0.86 6.01
N MET A 135 11.38 1.67 6.89
CA MET A 135 11.49 3.13 6.86
C MET A 135 12.94 3.61 7.00
N GLU A 136 13.70 3.06 7.93
CA GLU A 136 15.13 3.36 8.11
C GLU A 136 15.93 3.01 6.85
N THR A 137 15.62 1.91 6.20
CA THR A 137 16.28 1.52 4.96
C THR A 137 15.95 2.49 3.82
N TYR A 138 14.68 2.89 3.63
CA TYR A 138 14.29 3.90 2.66
C TYR A 138 14.95 5.26 2.95
N LYS A 139 15.07 5.63 4.22
CA LYS A 139 15.79 6.86 4.63
C LYS A 139 17.27 6.80 4.27
N ARG A 140 17.94 5.71 4.65
CA ARG A 140 19.38 5.54 4.44
C ARG A 140 19.75 5.45 2.95
N VAL A 141 19.00 4.62 2.18
CA VAL A 141 19.34 4.32 0.78
C VAL A 141 18.84 5.40 -0.17
N TYR A 142 17.66 5.93 0.07
CA TYR A 142 17.00 6.82 -0.87
C TYR A 142 16.73 8.22 -0.32
N ASN A 143 17.09 8.51 0.93
CA ASN A 143 16.72 9.74 1.62
C ASN A 143 15.22 10.03 1.58
N ILE A 144 14.40 8.96 1.76
CA ILE A 144 12.94 9.02 1.87
C ILE A 144 12.58 8.90 3.34
N GLU A 145 11.99 9.96 3.90
CA GLU A 145 11.61 9.98 5.31
C GLU A 145 10.36 9.17 5.57
N GLY A 146 10.29 8.53 6.75
CA GLY A 146 9.17 7.74 7.18
C GLY A 146 8.20 8.52 8.09
N VAL A 147 6.93 8.15 7.99
CA VAL A 147 5.87 8.49 8.95
C VAL A 147 5.15 7.22 9.35
N TYR A 148 4.59 7.17 10.55
CA TYR A 148 3.78 6.04 11.02
C TYR A 148 2.73 6.51 12.03
N ILE A 149 1.67 5.72 12.18
CA ILE A 149 0.60 5.98 13.14
C ILE A 149 0.97 5.31 14.47
N LYS A 150 1.22 6.10 15.52
CA LYS A 150 1.65 5.57 16.83
C LYS A 150 0.56 4.77 17.57
N SER A 151 -0.71 5.05 17.29
CA SER A 151 -1.84 4.51 18.04
C SER A 151 -2.24 3.09 17.65
N GLU A 152 -1.85 2.61 16.46
CA GLU A 152 -2.20 1.29 15.92
C GLU A 152 -1.06 0.77 15.04
N LYS A 153 -1.20 -0.50 14.62
CA LYS A 153 -0.22 -1.14 13.77
C LYS A 153 -0.14 -0.47 12.40
N ASP A 154 -1.27 -0.26 11.74
CA ASP A 154 -1.34 0.34 10.41
C ASP A 154 -2.42 1.43 10.32
N LEU A 155 -2.43 2.18 9.22
CA LEU A 155 -3.38 3.27 8.99
C LEU A 155 -4.82 2.78 8.98
N SER A 156 -5.09 1.66 8.33
CA SER A 156 -6.44 1.12 8.18
C SER A 156 -6.99 0.60 9.52
N ASP A 157 -6.15 0.04 10.38
CA ASP A 157 -6.52 -0.38 11.72
C ASP A 157 -6.82 0.85 12.61
N ALA A 158 -6.04 1.92 12.47
CA ALA A 158 -6.31 3.19 13.15
C ALA A 158 -7.67 3.79 12.74
N VAL A 159 -7.96 3.82 11.43
CA VAL A 159 -9.25 4.33 10.93
C VAL A 159 -10.41 3.43 11.36
N LYS A 160 -10.24 2.12 11.33
CA LYS A 160 -11.25 1.17 11.79
C LYS A 160 -11.60 1.38 13.27
N LYS A 161 -10.62 1.70 14.10
CA LYS A 161 -10.79 1.83 15.55
C LYS A 161 -11.28 3.22 15.98
N TYR A 162 -10.73 4.28 15.39
CA TYR A 162 -10.95 5.66 15.84
C TYR A 162 -11.80 6.49 14.90
N GLY A 163 -12.09 5.99 13.70
CA GLY A 163 -12.78 6.73 12.64
C GLY A 163 -11.86 7.65 11.83
N ALA A 164 -12.27 7.93 10.60
CA ALA A 164 -11.51 8.77 9.67
C ALA A 164 -11.30 10.20 10.17
N ASP A 165 -12.32 10.79 10.79
CA ASP A 165 -12.29 12.18 11.28
C ASP A 165 -11.26 12.39 12.41
N ALA A 166 -11.02 11.36 13.24
CA ALA A 166 -10.03 11.43 14.30
C ALA A 166 -8.60 11.17 13.80
N VAL A 167 -8.44 10.34 12.76
CA VAL A 167 -7.13 9.93 12.23
C VAL A 167 -6.58 10.92 11.20
N LYS A 168 -7.45 11.43 10.30
CA LYS A 168 -7.07 12.33 9.21
C LYS A 168 -6.24 13.54 9.67
N PRO A 169 -6.65 14.36 10.67
CA PRO A 169 -5.87 15.53 11.09
C PRO A 169 -4.52 15.16 11.70
N LYS A 170 -4.44 14.04 12.43
CA LYS A 170 -3.19 13.56 13.01
C LYS A 170 -2.19 13.15 11.92
N LEU A 171 -2.65 12.35 10.96
CA LEU A 171 -1.81 11.94 9.84
C LEU A 171 -1.40 13.14 8.97
N PHE A 172 -2.32 14.07 8.72
CA PHE A 172 -2.02 15.32 8.01
C PHE A 172 -0.85 16.07 8.66
N ASN A 173 -0.89 16.28 9.96
CA ASN A 173 0.18 16.97 10.69
C ASN A 173 1.51 16.21 10.61
N LEU A 174 1.51 14.88 10.76
CA LEU A 174 2.72 14.06 10.62
C LEU A 174 3.34 14.17 9.23
N ILE A 175 2.54 14.13 8.17
CA ILE A 175 2.98 14.28 6.79
C ILE A 175 3.50 15.72 6.57
N LYS A 176 2.74 16.72 7.03
CA LYS A 176 3.09 18.14 6.92
C LYS A 176 4.44 18.44 7.55
N GLU A 177 4.71 17.96 8.76
CA GLU A 177 6.01 18.13 9.45
C GLU A 177 7.19 17.59 8.63
N ARG A 178 7.00 16.51 7.89
CA ARG A 178 8.03 15.90 7.04
C ARG A 178 8.20 16.61 5.68
N ILE A 179 7.15 17.26 5.20
CA ILE A 179 7.17 17.98 3.92
C ILE A 179 7.71 19.40 4.08
N TRP A 180 7.52 20.04 5.23
CA TRP A 180 7.61 21.48 5.46
C TRP A 180 9.00 22.11 5.26
N ASN A 181 10.01 21.42 4.86
CA ASN A 181 11.24 22.09 4.45
C ASN A 181 11.12 22.74 3.06
N GLY A 182 9.92 23.23 2.67
CA GLY A 182 9.72 24.04 1.46
C GLY A 182 8.45 23.85 0.62
N GLY A 183 7.41 23.18 1.11
CA GLY A 183 6.16 23.01 0.34
C GLY A 183 4.89 23.09 1.17
N SER A 184 3.78 23.59 0.58
CA SER A 184 2.46 23.58 1.22
C SER A 184 1.66 22.36 0.78
N LEU A 185 1.20 21.56 1.75
CA LEU A 185 0.22 20.51 1.51
C LEU A 185 -1.18 21.13 1.54
N VAL A 186 -1.87 21.12 0.41
CA VAL A 186 -3.26 21.63 0.31
C VAL A 186 -4.22 20.46 0.50
N MET A 187 -5.19 20.63 1.38
CA MET A 187 -6.35 19.74 1.45
C MET A 187 -7.37 20.22 0.42
N TYR A 188 -7.79 19.33 -0.46
CA TYR A 188 -8.99 19.56 -1.27
C TYR A 188 -10.20 19.16 -0.43
N GLN A 189 -11.18 20.08 -0.34
CA GLN A 189 -12.50 19.83 0.24
C GLN A 189 -13.35 19.04 -0.74
#